data_352dc542807141f118658e0b0f855c93
#
_entry.id   352dc542807141f118658e0b0f855c93
#
_cell.length_a   1.000
_cell.length_b   1.000
_cell.length_c   1.000
_cell.angle_alpha   90.00
_cell.angle_beta   90.00
_cell.angle_gamma   90.00
#
_symmetry.space_group_name_H-M   'P 1'
#
loop_
_entity.id
_entity.type
_entity.pdbx_description
1 polymer ?
#
loop_
_entity_poly.entity_id
_entity_poly.type
_entity_poly.pdbx_seq_one_letter_code
_entity_poly.pdbx_strand_id
1 'polypeptide(L)'
;MTRWLTLSTASKLLGVHPATLRQWADSGKIPSFRTPGGHRRFRAEDIRKFLVQASHAAPEEALSEDDLLTTALVETRRELRQSPPSEQGWYSKFDEEGMARQRVLGRSLFEKAISYLTLEKERPVILEESRELGRAYAYSSLKYDISLLDTVRAFQYFRQQLFRSLVSDDRSAGMSSDELLKFQADFDTFFDEVLFGLIETYEQQLLDQKVLVEQSPRLDED
;
A
#
# COMPACT_ATOMS: atom_id res chain seq x y z
N MET A 1 -5.19 28.30 30.46
CA MET A 1 -6.34 27.37 30.50
C MET A 1 -5.98 26.09 29.72
N THR A 2 -6.05 24.95 30.37
CA THR A 2 -5.72 23.66 29.77
C THR A 2 -6.82 23.25 28.78
N ARG A 3 -6.50 23.21 27.49
CA ARG A 3 -7.46 22.79 26.44
C ARG A 3 -7.44 21.28 26.29
N TRP A 4 -8.59 20.64 26.49
CA TRP A 4 -8.77 19.20 26.31
C TRP A 4 -9.30 18.86 24.94
N LEU A 5 -8.70 17.84 24.31
CA LEU A 5 -9.06 17.33 23.01
C LEU A 5 -9.74 15.96 23.16
N THR A 6 -10.70 15.68 22.30
CA THR A 6 -11.27 14.33 22.15
C THR A 6 -10.29 13.44 21.38
N LEU A 7 -10.48 12.12 21.45
CA LEU A 7 -9.71 11.16 20.65
C LEU A 7 -9.75 11.52 19.16
N SER A 8 -10.94 11.83 18.63
CA SER A 8 -11.11 12.19 17.20
C SER A 8 -10.40 13.49 16.85
N THR A 9 -10.45 14.51 17.72
CA THR A 9 -9.77 15.79 17.48
C THR A 9 -8.25 15.64 17.57
N ALA A 10 -7.76 14.90 18.56
CA ALA A 10 -6.34 14.69 18.75
C ALA A 10 -5.74 13.81 17.61
N SER A 11 -6.45 12.76 17.16
CA SER A 11 -6.00 11.94 16.04
C SER A 11 -5.94 12.71 14.73
N LYS A 12 -6.88 13.63 14.49
CA LYS A 12 -6.84 14.53 13.32
C LYS A 12 -5.65 15.48 13.35
N LEU A 13 -5.31 16.04 14.53
CA LEU A 13 -4.17 16.94 14.69
C LEU A 13 -2.83 16.21 14.51
N LEU A 14 -2.77 14.94 14.92
CA LEU A 14 -1.59 14.08 14.76
C LEU A 14 -1.50 13.43 13.37
N GLY A 15 -2.53 13.55 12.54
CA GLY A 15 -2.58 12.90 11.23
C GLY A 15 -2.73 11.38 11.30
N VAL A 16 -3.13 10.80 12.46
CA VAL A 16 -3.20 9.34 12.67
C VAL A 16 -4.61 8.83 12.86
N HIS A 17 -4.81 7.53 12.61
CA HIS A 17 -6.10 6.90 12.88
C HIS A 17 -6.42 6.86 14.39
N PRO A 18 -7.69 7.03 14.81
CA PRO A 18 -8.08 6.97 16.23
C PRO A 18 -7.66 5.68 16.94
N ALA A 19 -7.54 4.54 16.24
CA ALA A 19 -7.05 3.28 16.80
C ALA A 19 -5.56 3.37 17.18
N THR A 20 -4.74 3.97 16.31
CA THR A 20 -3.32 4.21 16.55
C THR A 20 -3.11 5.11 17.78
N LEU A 21 -3.88 6.20 17.86
CA LEU A 21 -3.80 7.08 19.02
C LEU A 21 -4.27 6.39 20.33
N ARG A 22 -5.22 5.45 20.24
CA ARG A 22 -5.58 4.61 21.41
C ARG A 22 -4.41 3.73 21.84
N GLN A 23 -3.75 3.07 20.93
CA GLN A 23 -2.59 2.22 21.18
C GLN A 23 -1.44 3.03 21.80
N TRP A 24 -1.14 4.21 21.28
CA TRP A 24 -0.13 5.10 21.86
C TRP A 24 -0.49 5.58 23.27
N ALA A 25 -1.77 5.82 23.53
CA ALA A 25 -2.25 6.17 24.85
C ALA A 25 -2.20 4.97 25.83
N ASP A 26 -2.49 3.75 25.35
CA ASP A 26 -2.44 2.52 26.14
C ASP A 26 -0.99 2.09 26.45
N SER A 27 -0.06 2.30 25.52
CA SER A 27 1.38 2.07 25.74
C SER A 27 2.09 3.19 26.53
N GLY A 28 1.38 4.27 26.87
CA GLY A 28 1.99 5.40 27.59
C GLY A 28 2.82 6.34 26.70
N LYS A 29 2.88 6.11 25.38
CA LYS A 29 3.63 6.94 24.43
C LYS A 29 3.07 8.38 24.37
N ILE A 30 1.74 8.53 24.56
CA ILE A 30 1.08 9.84 24.69
C ILE A 30 0.21 9.85 25.95
N PRO A 31 0.39 10.83 26.88
CA PRO A 31 -0.44 10.94 28.05
C PRO A 31 -1.93 11.12 27.70
N SER A 32 -2.79 10.32 28.30
CA SER A 32 -4.24 10.44 28.12
C SER A 32 -4.96 10.33 29.46
N PHE A 33 -6.11 10.97 29.56
CA PHE A 33 -7.00 10.95 30.72
C PHE A 33 -8.33 10.34 30.32
N ARG A 34 -8.93 9.57 31.23
CA ARG A 34 -10.29 9.05 31.03
C ARG A 34 -11.29 9.86 31.86
N THR A 35 -12.38 10.28 31.22
CA THR A 35 -13.51 10.85 31.95
C THR A 35 -14.23 9.78 32.76
N PRO A 36 -15.06 10.12 33.76
CA PRO A 36 -15.90 9.14 34.46
C PRO A 36 -16.76 8.27 33.52
N GLY A 37 -17.15 8.81 32.36
CA GLY A 37 -17.88 8.06 31.30
C GLY A 37 -16.97 7.24 30.39
N GLY A 38 -15.70 7.01 30.72
CA GLY A 38 -14.77 6.16 29.98
C GLY A 38 -14.14 6.79 28.72
N HIS A 39 -14.48 8.03 28.38
CA HIS A 39 -13.95 8.68 27.19
C HIS A 39 -12.54 9.22 27.40
N ARG A 40 -11.62 8.94 26.46
CA ARG A 40 -10.27 9.47 26.49
C ARG A 40 -10.23 10.96 26.15
N ARG A 41 -9.38 11.70 26.87
CA ARG A 41 -9.07 13.10 26.66
C ARG A 41 -7.56 13.29 26.63
N PHE A 42 -7.11 14.18 25.76
CA PHE A 42 -5.70 14.53 25.57
C PHE A 42 -5.52 16.02 25.83
N ARG A 43 -4.44 16.42 26.51
CA ARG A 43 -4.11 17.84 26.62
C ARG A 43 -3.52 18.33 25.31
N ALA A 44 -3.96 19.48 24.83
CA ALA A 44 -3.43 20.07 23.61
C ALA A 44 -1.94 20.31 23.67
N GLU A 45 -1.41 20.59 24.86
CA GLU A 45 0.05 20.74 25.10
C GLU A 45 0.81 19.42 24.91
N ASP A 46 0.26 18.31 25.39
CA ASP A 46 0.91 17.00 25.25
C ASP A 46 0.95 16.58 23.78
N ILE A 47 -0.13 16.83 23.03
CA ILE A 47 -0.16 16.61 21.59
C ILE A 47 0.86 17.51 20.86
N ARG A 48 0.98 18.80 21.23
CA ARG A 48 1.99 19.70 20.64
C ARG A 48 3.41 19.27 20.99
N LYS A 49 3.68 18.91 22.26
CA LYS A 49 4.98 18.40 22.67
C LYS A 49 5.35 17.15 21.90
N PHE A 50 4.40 16.24 21.71
CA PHE A 50 4.61 15.03 20.93
C PHE A 50 4.93 15.35 19.46
N LEU A 51 4.21 16.28 18.82
CA LEU A 51 4.51 16.75 17.48
C LEU A 51 5.91 17.40 17.40
N VAL A 52 6.27 18.24 18.36
CA VAL A 52 7.59 18.90 18.39
C VAL A 52 8.69 17.87 18.67
N GLN A 53 8.48 16.92 19.57
CA GLN A 53 9.44 15.85 19.85
C GLN A 53 9.58 14.92 18.65
N ALA A 54 8.47 14.60 17.95
CA ALA A 54 8.52 13.84 16.70
C ALA A 54 9.21 14.61 15.56
N SER A 55 9.15 15.94 15.54
CA SER A 55 9.88 16.77 14.58
C SER A 55 11.34 17.05 14.98
N HIS A 56 11.71 16.91 16.26
CA HIS A 56 13.09 17.08 16.75
C HIS A 56 13.80 15.76 17.04
N ALA A 57 13.08 14.66 17.11
CA ALA A 57 13.64 13.31 17.15
C ALA A 57 13.86 12.82 15.72
N ALA A 58 14.82 13.42 15.04
CA ALA A 58 15.61 12.73 14.05
C ALA A 58 16.94 12.36 14.74
N PRO A 59 17.60 11.31 14.38
CA PRO A 59 17.19 10.00 13.90
C PRO A 59 17.82 8.91 14.78
N GLU A 60 17.13 7.89 15.18
CA GLU A 60 17.73 6.57 15.50
C GLU A 60 16.71 5.54 16.02
N GLU A 61 15.41 5.87 15.97
CA GLU A 61 14.42 4.78 15.93
C GLU A 61 13.78 4.81 14.54
N ALA A 62 14.30 3.99 13.63
CA ALA A 62 13.63 3.63 12.42
C ALA A 62 12.18 3.30 12.79
N LEU A 63 11.20 3.96 12.15
CA LEU A 63 9.79 3.62 12.29
C LEU A 63 9.70 2.10 12.14
N SER A 64 9.04 1.43 13.06
CA SER A 64 8.90 -0.02 12.94
C SER A 64 8.21 -0.32 11.60
N GLU A 65 8.51 -1.46 11.00
CA GLU A 65 7.89 -1.93 9.76
C GLU A 65 6.36 -1.82 9.84
N ASP A 66 5.76 -2.16 10.97
CA ASP A 66 4.33 -2.02 11.27
C ASP A 66 3.83 -0.56 11.26
N ASP A 67 4.63 0.40 11.74
CA ASP A 67 4.25 1.82 11.74
C ASP A 67 4.29 2.41 10.32
N LEU A 68 5.29 2.04 9.52
CA LEU A 68 5.40 2.42 8.10
C LEU A 68 4.25 1.81 7.29
N LEU A 69 4.00 0.53 7.47
CA LEU A 69 2.92 -0.20 6.81
C LEU A 69 1.56 0.42 7.12
N THR A 70 1.27 0.63 8.41
CA THR A 70 -0.01 1.19 8.86
C THR A 70 -0.22 2.59 8.30
N THR A 71 0.80 3.42 8.28
CA THR A 71 0.70 4.80 7.80
C THR A 71 0.53 4.84 6.28
N ALA A 72 1.32 4.07 5.54
CA ALA A 72 1.22 3.97 4.09
C ALA A 72 -0.16 3.43 3.65
N LEU A 73 -0.69 2.41 4.33
CA LEU A 73 -2.03 1.88 4.09
C LEU A 73 -3.14 2.91 4.31
N VAL A 74 -3.03 3.72 5.37
CA VAL A 74 -4.02 4.76 5.68
C VAL A 74 -4.01 5.86 4.62
N GLU A 75 -2.84 6.32 4.23
CA GLU A 75 -2.69 7.39 3.23
C GLU A 75 -3.09 6.91 1.84
N THR A 76 -2.68 5.74 1.40
CA THR A 76 -3.13 5.19 0.12
C THR A 76 -4.64 4.99 0.08
N ARG A 77 -5.27 4.54 1.18
CA ARG A 77 -6.74 4.50 1.26
C ARG A 77 -7.38 5.87 1.16
N ARG A 78 -6.74 6.90 1.69
CA ARG A 78 -7.22 8.28 1.59
C ARG A 78 -7.12 8.79 0.14
N GLU A 79 -5.99 8.56 -0.51
CA GLU A 79 -5.73 8.91 -1.91
C GLU A 79 -6.71 8.19 -2.85
N LEU A 80 -6.89 6.87 -2.68
CA LEU A 80 -7.86 6.07 -3.44
C LEU A 80 -9.31 6.53 -3.26
N ARG A 81 -9.65 7.17 -2.13
CA ARG A 81 -10.99 7.77 -1.93
C ARG A 81 -11.14 9.11 -2.66
N GLN A 82 -10.06 9.84 -2.87
CA GLN A 82 -10.08 11.12 -3.59
C GLN A 82 -10.08 10.93 -5.11
N SER A 83 -9.53 9.82 -5.60
CA SER A 83 -9.53 9.42 -7.01
C SER A 83 -9.91 7.94 -7.07
N PRO A 84 -11.20 7.62 -6.92
CA PRO A 84 -11.62 6.24 -6.81
C PRO A 84 -11.34 5.49 -8.10
N PRO A 85 -10.85 4.24 -8.03
CA PRO A 85 -10.67 3.37 -9.19
C PRO A 85 -11.96 3.11 -9.96
N SER A 86 -13.13 3.40 -9.35
CA SER A 86 -14.46 3.26 -9.95
C SER A 86 -14.66 4.09 -11.22
N GLU A 87 -13.89 5.17 -11.42
CA GLU A 87 -13.86 5.93 -12.67
C GLU A 87 -13.10 5.22 -13.79
N GLN A 88 -12.35 4.17 -13.46
CA GLN A 88 -11.63 3.35 -14.43
C GLN A 88 -12.51 2.18 -14.87
N GLY A 89 -12.79 2.05 -16.16
CA GLY A 89 -13.73 1.06 -16.72
C GLY A 89 -13.41 -0.41 -16.36
N TRP A 90 -12.15 -0.73 -16.04
CA TRP A 90 -11.74 -2.08 -15.62
C TRP A 90 -12.24 -2.43 -14.21
N TYR A 91 -12.45 -1.45 -13.33
CA TYR A 91 -12.87 -1.67 -11.95
C TYR A 91 -14.30 -2.21 -11.86
N SER A 92 -15.17 -1.81 -12.77
CA SER A 92 -16.58 -2.24 -12.81
C SER A 92 -16.75 -3.70 -13.26
N LYS A 93 -15.69 -4.34 -13.76
CA LYS A 93 -15.71 -5.76 -14.17
C LYS A 93 -15.63 -6.73 -12.99
N PHE A 94 -15.11 -6.28 -11.84
CA PHE A 94 -15.02 -7.12 -10.66
C PHE A 94 -16.36 -7.22 -9.94
N ASP A 95 -16.76 -8.43 -9.59
CA ASP A 95 -17.81 -8.69 -8.64
C ASP A 95 -17.32 -8.53 -7.18
N GLU A 96 -18.15 -8.85 -6.20
CA GLU A 96 -17.80 -8.72 -4.78
C GLU A 96 -16.63 -9.63 -4.38
N GLU A 97 -16.56 -10.85 -4.93
CA GLU A 97 -15.47 -11.80 -4.70
C GLU A 97 -14.16 -11.26 -5.31
N GLY A 98 -14.21 -10.79 -6.56
CA GLY A 98 -13.08 -10.18 -7.23
C GLY A 98 -12.54 -8.96 -6.48
N MET A 99 -13.43 -8.12 -6.00
CA MET A 99 -13.09 -6.95 -5.18
C MET A 99 -12.45 -7.35 -3.85
N ALA A 100 -12.95 -8.40 -3.21
CA ALA A 100 -12.35 -8.93 -1.98
C ALA A 100 -10.93 -9.47 -2.26
N ARG A 101 -10.73 -10.19 -3.37
CA ARG A 101 -9.44 -10.71 -3.80
C ARG A 101 -8.45 -9.57 -4.10
N GLN A 102 -8.88 -8.52 -4.83
CA GLN A 102 -8.04 -7.34 -5.09
C GLN A 102 -7.56 -6.64 -3.80
N ARG A 103 -8.41 -6.58 -2.77
CA ARG A 103 -8.02 -6.03 -1.46
C ARG A 103 -6.95 -6.88 -0.77
N VAL A 104 -7.05 -8.21 -0.86
CA VAL A 104 -6.04 -9.13 -0.30
C VAL A 104 -4.71 -8.96 -1.05
N LEU A 105 -4.73 -9.00 -2.37
CA LEU A 105 -3.53 -8.80 -3.21
C LEU A 105 -2.89 -7.43 -2.95
N GLY A 106 -3.71 -6.37 -2.87
CA GLY A 106 -3.24 -5.03 -2.55
C GLY A 106 -2.56 -4.94 -1.19
N ARG A 107 -3.10 -5.61 -0.15
CA ARG A 107 -2.45 -5.68 1.16
C ARG A 107 -1.11 -6.40 1.09
N SER A 108 -1.06 -7.58 0.43
CA SER A 108 0.16 -8.34 0.26
C SER A 108 1.23 -7.55 -0.52
N LEU A 109 0.83 -6.77 -1.53
CA LEU A 109 1.71 -5.89 -2.26
C LEU A 109 2.37 -4.84 -1.35
N PHE A 110 1.58 -4.22 -0.48
CA PHE A 110 2.07 -3.26 0.50
C PHE A 110 3.05 -3.88 1.49
N GLU A 111 2.67 -5.00 2.10
CA GLU A 111 3.50 -5.72 3.08
C GLU A 111 4.85 -6.07 2.46
N LYS A 112 4.86 -6.65 1.26
CA LYS A 112 6.10 -7.02 0.57
C LYS A 112 6.93 -5.81 0.12
N ALA A 113 6.30 -4.72 -0.33
CA ALA A 113 7.02 -3.51 -0.69
C ALA A 113 7.74 -2.90 0.52
N ILE A 114 7.08 -2.82 1.68
CA ILE A 114 7.71 -2.33 2.91
C ILE A 114 8.83 -3.26 3.36
N SER A 115 8.59 -4.58 3.39
CA SER A 115 9.63 -5.56 3.76
C SER A 115 10.84 -5.46 2.84
N TYR A 116 10.65 -5.30 1.53
CA TYR A 116 11.75 -5.13 0.57
C TYR A 116 12.56 -3.85 0.83
N LEU A 117 11.88 -2.76 1.16
CA LEU A 117 12.53 -1.47 1.43
C LEU A 117 13.29 -1.45 2.77
N THR A 118 12.86 -2.26 3.75
CA THR A 118 13.39 -2.26 5.12
C THR A 118 14.35 -3.42 5.41
N LEU A 119 14.19 -4.60 4.78
CA LEU A 119 14.91 -5.84 5.09
C LEU A 119 15.91 -6.21 3.99
N GLU A 120 17.08 -5.57 3.99
CA GLU A 120 18.11 -5.79 2.94
C GLU A 120 18.51 -7.26 2.75
N LYS A 121 18.58 -8.04 3.82
CA LYS A 121 19.02 -9.46 3.77
C LYS A 121 18.01 -10.39 3.10
N GLU A 122 16.73 -10.03 3.16
CA GLU A 122 15.62 -10.84 2.65
C GLU A 122 15.20 -10.46 1.24
N ARG A 123 15.79 -9.41 0.66
CA ARG A 123 15.45 -8.87 -0.66
C ARG A 123 15.37 -9.92 -1.78
N PRO A 124 16.32 -10.90 -1.92
CA PRO A 124 16.21 -11.89 -2.99
C PRO A 124 14.96 -12.76 -2.89
N VAL A 125 14.58 -13.15 -1.68
CA VAL A 125 13.37 -13.95 -1.43
C VAL A 125 12.12 -13.12 -1.70
N ILE A 126 12.11 -11.86 -1.23
CA ILE A 126 10.98 -10.96 -1.43
C ILE A 126 10.76 -10.65 -2.92
N LEU A 127 11.82 -10.53 -3.73
CA LEU A 127 11.68 -10.33 -5.19
C LEU A 127 11.03 -11.53 -5.88
N GLU A 128 11.41 -12.76 -5.51
CA GLU A 128 10.75 -13.96 -6.04
C GLU A 128 9.27 -14.01 -5.67
N GLU A 129 8.96 -13.73 -4.41
CA GLU A 129 7.58 -13.65 -3.93
C GLU A 129 6.79 -12.50 -4.59
N SER A 130 7.49 -11.42 -4.99
CA SER A 130 6.88 -10.30 -5.72
C SER A 130 6.47 -10.69 -7.13
N ARG A 131 7.31 -11.49 -7.80
CA ARG A 131 7.00 -12.06 -9.11
C ARG A 131 5.77 -12.98 -9.04
N GLU A 132 5.69 -13.85 -8.00
CA GLU A 132 4.49 -14.66 -7.74
C GLU A 132 3.24 -13.82 -7.48
N LEU A 133 3.39 -12.71 -6.76
CA LEU A 133 2.29 -11.77 -6.54
C LEU A 133 1.79 -11.16 -7.86
N GLY A 134 2.71 -10.83 -8.78
CA GLY A 134 2.38 -10.38 -10.13
C GLY A 134 1.55 -11.40 -10.90
N ARG A 135 1.95 -12.68 -10.85
CA ARG A 135 1.19 -13.81 -11.43
C ARG A 135 -0.22 -13.90 -10.84
N ALA A 136 -0.34 -13.75 -9.51
CA ALA A 136 -1.65 -13.77 -8.84
C ALA A 136 -2.56 -12.62 -9.28
N TYR A 137 -2.02 -11.42 -9.52
CA TYR A 137 -2.75 -10.29 -10.09
C TYR A 137 -3.24 -10.61 -11.51
N ALA A 138 -2.39 -11.18 -12.36
CA ALA A 138 -2.73 -11.56 -13.73
C ALA A 138 -3.86 -12.61 -13.76
N TYR A 139 -3.74 -13.69 -12.98
CA TYR A 139 -4.81 -14.70 -12.88
C TYR A 139 -6.13 -14.12 -12.39
N SER A 140 -6.06 -13.20 -11.41
CA SER A 140 -7.26 -12.51 -10.94
C SER A 140 -7.89 -11.66 -12.03
N SER A 141 -7.11 -10.95 -12.83
CA SER A 141 -7.60 -10.12 -13.94
C SER A 141 -8.16 -10.97 -15.09
N LEU A 142 -7.48 -12.05 -15.46
CA LEU A 142 -7.92 -12.99 -16.50
C LEU A 142 -9.27 -13.63 -16.18
N LYS A 143 -9.52 -13.97 -14.91
CA LYS A 143 -10.81 -14.52 -14.45
C LYS A 143 -11.99 -13.57 -14.77
N TYR A 144 -11.75 -12.27 -14.89
CA TYR A 144 -12.76 -11.23 -15.15
C TYR A 144 -12.64 -10.59 -16.53
N ASP A 145 -11.99 -11.26 -17.49
CA ASP A 145 -11.78 -10.79 -18.85
C ASP A 145 -11.22 -9.36 -18.93
N ILE A 146 -10.30 -9.04 -18.00
CA ILE A 146 -9.59 -7.77 -18.01
C ILE A 146 -8.37 -7.92 -18.91
N SER A 147 -8.21 -7.00 -19.87
CA SER A 147 -7.08 -7.02 -20.80
C SER A 147 -5.74 -6.77 -20.08
N LEU A 148 -4.63 -7.25 -20.70
CA LEU A 148 -3.28 -6.94 -20.24
C LEU A 148 -3.10 -5.42 -20.08
N LEU A 149 -3.54 -4.65 -21.07
CA LEU A 149 -3.41 -3.18 -21.03
C LEU A 149 -4.12 -2.56 -19.82
N ASP A 150 -5.35 -2.99 -19.54
CA ASP A 150 -6.11 -2.46 -18.40
C ASP A 150 -5.53 -2.92 -17.08
N THR A 151 -5.00 -4.15 -17.00
CA THR A 151 -4.30 -4.66 -15.80
C THR A 151 -3.02 -3.87 -15.54
N VAL A 152 -2.22 -3.59 -16.58
CA VAL A 152 -1.01 -2.75 -16.44
C VAL A 152 -1.37 -1.32 -16.06
N ARG A 153 -2.42 -0.73 -16.64
CA ARG A 153 -2.90 0.61 -16.23
C ARG A 153 -3.31 0.66 -14.77
N ALA A 154 -4.06 -0.34 -14.32
CA ALA A 154 -4.45 -0.48 -12.92
C ALA A 154 -3.22 -0.59 -12.01
N PHE A 155 -2.27 -1.46 -12.36
CA PHE A 155 -1.03 -1.64 -11.63
C PHE A 155 -0.23 -0.34 -11.54
N GLN A 156 -0.01 0.38 -12.64
CA GLN A 156 0.71 1.65 -12.65
C GLN A 156 -0.01 2.74 -11.83
N TYR A 157 -1.32 2.77 -11.86
CA TYR A 157 -2.11 3.68 -11.01
C TYR A 157 -1.83 3.42 -9.53
N PHE A 158 -1.90 2.15 -9.06
CA PHE A 158 -1.62 1.80 -7.67
C PHE A 158 -0.16 2.04 -7.28
N ARG A 159 0.80 1.71 -8.16
CA ARG A 159 2.22 2.01 -7.97
C ARG A 159 2.45 3.49 -7.70
N GLN A 160 1.86 4.37 -8.51
CA GLN A 160 1.98 5.81 -8.34
C GLN A 160 1.37 6.30 -7.03
N GLN A 161 0.18 5.80 -6.66
CA GLN A 161 -0.46 6.19 -5.41
C GLN A 161 0.37 5.76 -4.20
N LEU A 162 0.92 4.54 -4.25
CA LEU A 162 1.79 4.05 -3.19
C LEU A 162 3.08 4.88 -3.09
N PHE A 163 3.74 5.14 -4.21
CA PHE A 163 4.95 5.97 -4.22
C PHE A 163 4.70 7.34 -3.59
N ARG A 164 3.62 8.02 -3.98
CA ARG A 164 3.24 9.31 -3.40
C ARG A 164 3.00 9.23 -1.90
N SER A 165 2.35 8.16 -1.43
CA SER A 165 2.07 7.99 0.00
C SER A 165 3.33 7.73 0.83
N LEU A 166 4.37 7.13 0.23
CA LEU A 166 5.66 6.86 0.88
C LEU A 166 6.62 8.06 0.84
N VAL A 167 6.52 8.92 -0.18
CA VAL A 167 7.38 10.08 -0.44
C VAL A 167 6.64 11.40 -0.21
N SER A 168 5.67 11.44 0.72
CA SER A 168 4.99 12.69 1.09
C SER A 168 5.98 13.73 1.65
N ASP A 169 5.71 15.02 1.42
CA ASP A 169 6.60 16.15 1.72
C ASP A 169 7.15 16.13 3.16
N ASP A 170 6.37 15.68 4.14
CA ASP A 170 6.79 15.59 5.55
C ASP A 170 7.84 14.50 5.81
N ARG A 171 7.94 13.48 4.95
CA ARG A 171 8.87 12.35 5.11
C ARG A 171 10.13 12.51 4.28
N SER A 172 10.02 13.07 3.08
CA SER A 172 11.16 13.35 2.21
C SER A 172 11.99 14.54 2.70
N ALA A 173 11.42 15.41 3.55
CA ALA A 173 12.10 16.59 4.08
C ALA A 173 13.37 16.28 4.91
N GLY A 174 13.54 15.04 5.38
CA GLY A 174 14.73 14.59 6.11
C GLY A 174 15.72 13.76 5.28
N MET A 175 15.36 13.35 4.06
CA MET A 175 16.19 12.51 3.19
C MET A 175 17.13 13.36 2.33
N SER A 176 18.38 12.92 2.21
CA SER A 176 19.29 13.47 1.20
C SER A 176 18.86 13.06 -0.21
N SER A 177 19.37 13.78 -1.22
CA SER A 177 19.09 13.44 -2.62
C SER A 177 19.54 12.01 -2.99
N ASP A 178 20.64 11.54 -2.43
CA ASP A 178 21.17 10.20 -2.67
C ASP A 178 20.29 9.11 -2.02
N GLU A 179 19.79 9.35 -0.82
CA GLU A 179 18.85 8.45 -0.14
C GLU A 179 17.52 8.35 -0.89
N LEU A 180 17.01 9.47 -1.41
CA LEU A 180 15.80 9.48 -2.21
C LEU A 180 15.98 8.71 -3.54
N LEU A 181 17.13 8.89 -4.21
CA LEU A 181 17.44 8.15 -5.44
C LEU A 181 17.57 6.65 -5.17
N LYS A 182 18.23 6.26 -4.08
CA LYS A 182 18.32 4.84 -3.67
C LYS A 182 16.95 4.28 -3.38
N PHE A 183 16.13 5.00 -2.61
CA PHE A 183 14.76 4.59 -2.29
C PHE A 183 13.94 4.38 -3.58
N GLN A 184 14.02 5.31 -4.53
CA GLN A 184 13.32 5.20 -5.81
C GLN A 184 13.79 3.98 -6.61
N ALA A 185 15.11 3.74 -6.70
CA ALA A 185 15.67 2.60 -7.40
C ALA A 185 15.22 1.26 -6.78
N ASP A 186 15.24 1.16 -5.45
CA ASP A 186 14.76 -0.01 -4.71
C ASP A 186 13.25 -0.21 -4.93
N PHE A 187 12.46 0.86 -4.86
CA PHE A 187 11.02 0.82 -5.13
C PHE A 187 10.73 0.35 -6.56
N ASP A 188 11.42 0.90 -7.54
CA ASP A 188 11.25 0.53 -8.95
C ASP A 188 11.62 -0.94 -9.17
N THR A 189 12.74 -1.42 -8.60
CA THR A 189 13.15 -2.83 -8.69
C THR A 189 12.09 -3.79 -8.17
N PHE A 190 11.49 -3.50 -7.03
CA PHE A 190 10.41 -4.31 -6.46
C PHE A 190 9.19 -4.37 -7.37
N PHE A 191 8.74 -3.21 -7.85
CA PHE A 191 7.55 -3.12 -8.69
C PHE A 191 7.75 -3.68 -10.08
N ASP A 192 8.96 -3.64 -10.62
CA ASP A 192 9.29 -4.26 -11.91
C ASP A 192 9.18 -5.79 -11.82
N GLU A 193 9.59 -6.43 -10.72
CA GLU A 193 9.41 -7.87 -10.53
C GLU A 193 7.93 -8.27 -10.46
N VAL A 194 7.09 -7.49 -9.77
CA VAL A 194 5.64 -7.71 -9.80
C VAL A 194 5.09 -7.59 -11.22
N LEU A 195 5.53 -6.56 -11.97
CA LEU A 195 5.10 -6.33 -13.35
C LEU A 195 5.54 -7.45 -14.28
N PHE A 196 6.76 -7.96 -14.14
CA PHE A 196 7.25 -9.07 -14.93
C PHE A 196 6.41 -10.34 -14.72
N GLY A 197 6.13 -10.70 -13.46
CA GLY A 197 5.25 -11.84 -13.18
C GLY A 197 3.85 -11.70 -13.76
N LEU A 198 3.32 -10.48 -13.77
CA LEU A 198 2.03 -10.16 -14.37
C LEU A 198 2.07 -10.36 -15.91
N ILE A 199 3.06 -9.80 -16.59
CA ILE A 199 3.19 -9.87 -18.05
C ILE A 199 3.44 -11.31 -18.51
N GLU A 200 4.37 -12.02 -17.87
CA GLU A 200 4.68 -13.44 -18.18
C GLU A 200 3.43 -14.31 -18.15
N THR A 201 2.54 -14.09 -17.18
CA THR A 201 1.30 -14.86 -17.06
C THR A 201 0.35 -14.61 -18.24
N TYR A 202 0.22 -13.36 -18.69
CA TYR A 202 -0.59 -13.05 -19.87
C TYR A 202 0.02 -13.61 -21.16
N GLU A 203 1.36 -13.57 -21.30
CA GLU A 203 2.06 -14.15 -22.44
C GLU A 203 1.85 -15.67 -22.49
N GLN A 204 2.00 -16.36 -21.35
CA GLN A 204 1.76 -17.79 -21.27
C GLN A 204 0.32 -18.16 -21.65
N GLN A 205 -0.67 -17.41 -21.16
CA GLN A 205 -2.07 -17.63 -21.50
C GLN A 205 -2.34 -17.49 -23.01
N LEU A 206 -1.70 -16.52 -23.66
CA LEU A 206 -1.81 -16.33 -25.11
C LEU A 206 -1.17 -17.50 -25.90
N LEU A 207 -0.04 -18.01 -25.43
CA LEU A 207 0.64 -19.16 -26.03
C LEU A 207 -0.23 -20.42 -25.91
N ASP A 208 -0.78 -20.67 -24.73
CA ASP A 208 -1.66 -21.82 -24.48
C ASP A 208 -2.92 -21.78 -25.36
N GLN A 209 -3.52 -20.60 -25.57
CA GLN A 209 -4.66 -20.42 -26.47
C GLN A 209 -4.30 -20.70 -27.93
N LYS A 210 -3.13 -20.28 -28.41
CA LYS A 210 -2.67 -20.57 -29.78
C LYS A 210 -2.50 -22.07 -30.02
N VAL A 211 -1.87 -22.76 -29.07
CA VAL A 211 -1.68 -24.22 -29.17
C VAL A 211 -3.02 -24.95 -29.25
N LEU A 212 -4.01 -24.53 -28.47
CA LEU A 212 -5.35 -25.14 -28.50
C LEU A 212 -6.07 -24.92 -29.84
N VAL A 213 -5.92 -23.73 -30.44
CA VAL A 213 -6.51 -23.43 -31.74
C VAL A 213 -5.85 -24.24 -32.85
N GLU A 214 -4.53 -24.40 -32.83
CA GLU A 214 -3.79 -25.19 -33.79
C GLU A 214 -4.11 -26.71 -33.73
N GLN A 215 -4.45 -27.21 -32.56
CA GLN A 215 -4.82 -28.60 -32.31
C GLN A 215 -6.31 -28.90 -32.56
N SER A 216 -7.14 -27.88 -32.72
CA SER A 216 -8.55 -28.07 -33.06
C SER A 216 -8.66 -28.60 -34.48
N PRO A 217 -9.29 -29.78 -34.74
CA PRO A 217 -9.48 -30.31 -36.11
C PRO A 217 -10.29 -29.28 -36.91
N ARG A 218 -9.76 -28.91 -38.08
CA ARG A 218 -10.57 -28.20 -39.07
C ARG A 218 -11.77 -29.08 -39.38
N LEU A 219 -12.94 -28.64 -38.95
CA LEU A 219 -14.18 -29.21 -39.49
C LEU A 219 -14.17 -28.82 -40.96
N ASP A 220 -13.79 -29.78 -41.83
CA ASP A 220 -13.93 -29.63 -43.29
C ASP A 220 -15.41 -29.40 -43.52
N GLU A 221 -15.73 -28.23 -44.05
CA GLU A 221 -17.03 -27.91 -44.64
C GLU A 221 -17.16 -28.75 -45.91
N ASP A 222 -17.97 -29.84 -45.85
CA ASP A 222 -18.56 -30.53 -47.00
C ASP A 222 -19.93 -29.93 -47.33
#